data_57b333fdef44bf0e1ced1cefd5aeb0ec
#
_entry.id   57b333fdef44bf0e1ced1cefd5aeb0ec
#
_cell.length_a   1.000
_cell.length_b   1.000
_cell.length_c   1.000
_cell.angle_alpha   90.00
_cell.angle_beta   90.00
_cell.angle_gamma   90.00
#
_symmetry.space_group_name_H-M   'P 1'
#
loop_
_entity.id
_entity.type
_entity.pdbx_description
1 polymer ?
#
loop_
_entity_poly.entity_id
_entity_poly.type
_entity_poly.pdbx_seq_one_letter_code
_entity_poly.pdbx_strand_id
1 'polypeptide(L)'
;MIFSPWKIGKVTFRNRLVRSATNMRMAGPQGEITEELIEVHRELAEGGIGLDVTGHAFVSPEGRADEGQIGVHEDFLSPGLARLAEAVHRAGARIFLQLAHAGMIARPLSGSRMGPYSRRGSKEMT
;
A
#
# COMPACT_ATOMS: atom_id res chain seq x y z
N MET A 1 -22.50 -16.41 -4.25
CA MET A 1 -22.28 -15.98 -5.65
C MET A 1 -21.22 -14.92 -5.69
N ILE A 2 -20.29 -14.99 -6.63
CA ILE A 2 -19.09 -14.12 -6.70
C ILE A 2 -19.45 -12.64 -6.90
N PHE A 3 -20.53 -12.35 -7.62
CA PHE A 3 -20.98 -10.98 -7.90
C PHE A 3 -22.02 -10.44 -6.92
N SER A 4 -22.43 -11.22 -5.93
CA SER A 4 -23.37 -10.74 -4.91
C SER A 4 -22.68 -9.87 -3.87
N PRO A 5 -23.36 -8.85 -3.33
CA PRO A 5 -22.83 -8.03 -2.23
C PRO A 5 -22.52 -8.87 -0.99
N TRP A 6 -21.58 -8.39 -0.19
CA TRP A 6 -21.23 -9.01 1.09
C TRP A 6 -20.76 -7.96 2.08
N LYS A 7 -20.64 -8.35 3.35
CA LYS A 7 -20.26 -7.47 4.45
C LYS A 7 -19.09 -8.03 5.26
N ILE A 8 -18.17 -7.15 5.66
CA ILE A 8 -17.23 -7.40 6.74
C ILE A 8 -17.45 -6.31 7.79
N GLY A 9 -17.94 -6.70 8.97
CA GLY A 9 -18.32 -5.74 10.00
C GLY A 9 -19.35 -4.74 9.49
N LYS A 10 -19.01 -3.45 9.50
CA LYS A 10 -19.89 -2.37 9.02
C LYS A 10 -19.68 -2.01 7.53
N VAL A 11 -18.69 -2.59 6.87
CA VAL A 11 -18.33 -2.27 5.48
C VAL A 11 -19.05 -3.20 4.52
N THR A 12 -19.76 -2.62 3.56
CA THR A 12 -20.42 -3.35 2.48
C THR A 12 -19.59 -3.25 1.21
N PHE A 13 -19.40 -4.41 0.55
CA PHE A 13 -18.71 -4.56 -0.73
C PHE A 13 -19.74 -4.93 -1.80
N ARG A 14 -19.59 -4.38 -3.02
CA ARG A 14 -20.53 -4.63 -4.13
C ARG A 14 -20.47 -6.05 -4.67
N ASN A 15 -19.35 -6.75 -4.50
CA ASN A 15 -19.16 -8.15 -4.89
C ASN A 15 -18.00 -8.78 -4.10
N ARG A 16 -17.65 -10.02 -4.41
CA ARG A 16 -16.62 -10.83 -3.72
C ARG A 16 -15.29 -10.89 -4.46
N LEU A 17 -15.09 -10.02 -5.46
CA LEU A 17 -13.81 -9.90 -6.15
C LEU A 17 -12.88 -8.99 -5.36
N VAL A 18 -11.74 -9.53 -4.97
CA VAL A 18 -10.72 -8.84 -4.20
C VAL A 18 -9.41 -8.84 -4.98
N ARG A 19 -8.88 -7.65 -5.25
CA ARG A 19 -7.49 -7.54 -5.67
C ARG A 19 -6.60 -7.55 -4.43
N SER A 20 -5.77 -8.58 -4.30
CA SER A 20 -4.81 -8.68 -3.21
C SER A 20 -3.69 -7.66 -3.35
N ALA A 21 -3.03 -7.35 -2.24
CA ALA A 21 -1.94 -6.40 -2.19
C ALA A 21 -0.83 -6.73 -3.21
N THR A 22 -0.50 -5.75 -4.05
CA THR A 22 0.56 -5.86 -5.05
C THR A 22 1.38 -4.56 -5.05
N ASN A 23 2.67 -4.66 -4.80
CA ASN A 23 3.58 -3.51 -4.90
C ASN A 23 3.87 -3.20 -6.37
N MET A 24 3.34 -2.09 -6.86
CA MET A 24 3.50 -1.66 -8.25
C MET A 24 4.73 -0.78 -8.48
N ARG A 25 5.40 -0.34 -7.41
CA ARG A 25 6.60 0.52 -7.46
C ARG A 25 6.37 1.84 -8.20
N MET A 26 5.18 2.40 -8.05
CA MET A 26 4.76 3.63 -8.74
C MET A 26 4.68 4.85 -7.81
N ALA A 27 4.95 4.70 -6.51
CA ALA A 27 5.00 5.81 -5.57
C ALA A 27 6.24 6.69 -5.80
N GLY A 28 6.17 7.94 -5.34
CA GLY A 28 7.28 8.88 -5.40
C GLY A 28 8.44 8.50 -4.48
N PRO A 29 9.55 9.26 -4.53
CA PRO A 29 10.80 8.92 -3.83
C PRO A 29 10.66 8.76 -2.31
N GLN A 30 9.73 9.51 -1.69
CA GLN A 30 9.46 9.43 -0.25
C GLN A 30 8.19 8.62 0.07
N GLY A 31 7.61 7.96 -0.92
CA GLY A 31 6.40 7.16 -0.78
C GLY A 31 5.11 7.90 -1.14
N GLU A 32 5.21 9.05 -1.80
CA GLU A 32 4.06 9.84 -2.22
C GLU A 32 3.18 9.09 -3.23
N ILE A 33 1.88 9.25 -3.11
CA ILE A 33 0.93 8.74 -4.10
C ILE A 33 1.04 9.59 -5.37
N THR A 34 1.35 8.93 -6.49
CA THR A 34 1.44 9.54 -7.83
C THR A 34 0.10 9.47 -8.56
N GLU A 35 -0.07 10.32 -9.57
CA GLU A 35 -1.26 10.25 -10.45
C GLU A 35 -1.36 8.90 -11.17
N GLU A 36 -0.23 8.34 -11.60
CA GLU A 36 -0.18 7.02 -12.25
C GLU A 36 -0.69 5.91 -11.32
N LEU A 37 -0.31 5.98 -10.04
CA LEU A 37 -0.78 5.02 -9.04
C LEU A 37 -2.29 5.15 -8.81
N ILE A 38 -2.81 6.38 -8.71
CA ILE A 38 -4.25 6.64 -8.60
C ILE A 38 -4.98 6.08 -9.82
N GLU A 39 -4.47 6.32 -11.02
CA GLU A 39 -5.09 5.88 -12.26
C GLU A 39 -5.22 4.34 -12.32
N VAL A 40 -4.17 3.61 -11.99
CA VAL A 40 -4.21 2.13 -11.98
C VAL A 40 -5.27 1.61 -10.99
N HIS A 41 -5.33 2.17 -9.79
CA HIS A 41 -6.34 1.77 -8.80
C HIS A 41 -7.76 2.15 -9.24
N ARG A 42 -7.92 3.32 -9.88
CA ARG A 42 -9.21 3.76 -10.45
C ARG A 42 -9.68 2.80 -11.55
N GLU A 43 -8.80 2.43 -12.48
CA GLU A 43 -9.12 1.48 -13.55
C GLU A 43 -9.53 0.10 -13.01
N LEU A 44 -8.84 -0.40 -11.99
CA LEU A 44 -9.21 -1.65 -11.31
C LEU A 44 -10.61 -1.56 -10.70
N ALA A 45 -10.92 -0.45 -10.05
CA ALA A 45 -12.24 -0.22 -9.47
C ALA A 45 -13.33 -0.10 -10.55
N GLU A 46 -13.07 0.65 -11.63
CA GLU A 46 -13.97 0.76 -12.79
C GLU A 46 -14.19 -0.60 -13.48
N GLY A 47 -13.18 -1.46 -13.46
CA GLY A 47 -13.27 -2.84 -13.96
C GLY A 47 -14.18 -3.75 -13.15
N GLY A 48 -14.67 -3.29 -11.99
CA GLY A 48 -15.73 -3.95 -11.23
C GLY A 48 -15.31 -4.69 -9.97
N ILE A 49 -14.06 -4.63 -9.52
CA ILE A 49 -13.67 -5.26 -8.25
C ILE A 49 -14.43 -4.65 -7.06
N GLY A 50 -14.74 -5.47 -6.06
CA GLY A 50 -15.42 -5.01 -4.84
C GLY A 50 -14.46 -4.41 -3.81
N LEU A 51 -13.27 -4.98 -3.71
CA LEU A 51 -12.21 -4.55 -2.80
C LEU A 51 -10.86 -4.52 -3.50
N ASP A 52 -10.17 -3.41 -3.34
CA ASP A 52 -8.78 -3.23 -3.72
C ASP A 52 -7.92 -3.14 -2.45
N VAL A 53 -6.83 -3.90 -2.38
CA VAL A 53 -5.85 -3.77 -1.30
C VAL A 53 -4.57 -3.18 -1.90
N THR A 54 -4.11 -2.06 -1.38
CA THR A 54 -2.90 -1.40 -1.88
C THR A 54 -1.68 -2.31 -1.79
N GLY A 55 -0.65 -2.00 -2.56
CA GLY A 55 0.69 -2.47 -2.25
C GLY A 55 1.07 -2.11 -0.82
N HIS A 56 2.00 -2.86 -0.24
CA HIS A 56 2.43 -2.64 1.15
C HIS A 56 3.00 -1.22 1.33
N ALA A 57 2.56 -0.53 2.37
CA ALA A 57 2.97 0.83 2.70
C ALA A 57 3.89 0.83 3.92
N PHE A 58 5.09 1.43 3.80
CA PHE A 58 6.03 1.46 4.91
C PHE A 58 5.61 2.50 5.96
N VAL A 59 5.65 2.07 7.23
CA VAL A 59 5.20 2.86 8.39
C VAL A 59 6.33 3.70 9.02
N SER A 60 7.56 3.49 8.60
CA SER A 60 8.74 4.23 9.06
C SER A 60 9.84 4.22 8.00
N PRO A 61 10.70 5.25 7.92
CA PRO A 61 11.74 5.35 6.89
C PRO A 61 12.71 4.16 6.87
N GLU A 62 13.05 3.61 8.02
CA GLU A 62 13.92 2.46 8.17
C GLU A 62 13.27 1.14 7.76
N GLY A 63 11.94 1.11 7.67
CA GLY A 63 11.16 -0.07 7.28
C GLY A 63 10.80 -0.16 5.80
N ARG A 64 11.25 0.78 4.96
CA ARG A 64 10.99 0.75 3.51
C ARG A 64 11.63 -0.48 2.86
N ALA A 65 10.86 -1.21 2.07
CA ALA A 65 11.35 -2.38 1.34
C ALA A 65 11.96 -2.05 -0.01
N ASP A 66 11.34 -1.15 -0.77
CA ASP A 66 11.68 -0.86 -2.16
C ASP A 66 11.53 0.62 -2.54
N GLU A 67 12.23 1.01 -3.59
CA GLU A 67 11.94 2.26 -4.30
C GLU A 67 10.54 2.18 -4.94
N GLY A 68 9.83 3.31 -4.92
CA GLY A 68 8.45 3.36 -5.44
C GLY A 68 7.41 2.67 -4.56
N GLN A 69 7.77 2.27 -3.35
CA GLN A 69 6.82 1.79 -2.34
C GLN A 69 6.03 2.94 -1.73
N ILE A 70 4.73 2.73 -1.48
CA ILE A 70 3.88 3.71 -0.77
C ILE A 70 4.40 3.93 0.64
N GLY A 71 4.45 5.19 1.09
CA GLY A 71 4.79 5.59 2.45
C GLY A 71 3.57 6.09 3.22
N VAL A 72 3.57 5.86 4.54
CA VAL A 72 2.53 6.37 5.47
C VAL A 72 3.14 6.86 6.78
N HIS A 73 4.43 7.14 6.77
CA HIS A 73 5.22 7.49 7.95
C HIS A 73 5.17 8.98 8.32
N GLU A 74 4.62 9.84 7.45
CA GLU A 74 4.58 11.28 7.64
C GLU A 74 3.22 11.86 7.23
N ASP A 75 2.79 12.91 7.90
CA ASP A 75 1.49 13.55 7.68
C ASP A 75 1.34 14.16 6.29
N PHE A 76 2.42 14.65 5.67
CA PHE A 76 2.38 15.23 4.32
C PHE A 76 1.97 14.22 3.24
N LEU A 77 2.01 12.92 3.52
CA LEU A 77 1.58 11.84 2.63
C LEU A 77 0.05 11.63 2.63
N SER A 78 -0.63 12.10 3.68
CA SER A 78 -2.06 11.90 3.86
C SER A 78 -2.95 12.44 2.73
N PRO A 79 -2.69 13.63 2.15
CA PRO A 79 -3.51 14.13 1.05
C PRO A 79 -3.51 13.22 -0.19
N GLY A 80 -2.37 12.62 -0.53
CA GLY A 80 -2.26 11.67 -1.64
C GLY A 80 -3.07 10.39 -1.38
N LEU A 81 -2.98 9.87 -0.16
CA LEU A 81 -3.77 8.71 0.26
C LEU A 81 -5.28 8.98 0.22
N ALA A 82 -5.69 10.18 0.63
CA ALA A 82 -7.09 10.60 0.56
C ALA A 82 -7.59 10.66 -0.90
N ARG A 83 -6.79 11.21 -1.82
CA ARG A 83 -7.11 11.26 -3.25
C ARG A 83 -7.23 9.87 -3.87
N LEU A 84 -6.31 8.96 -3.51
CA LEU A 84 -6.37 7.55 -3.93
C LEU A 84 -7.67 6.88 -3.46
N ALA A 85 -8.00 7.01 -2.19
CA ALA A 85 -9.22 6.45 -1.61
C ALA A 85 -10.47 7.03 -2.28
N GLU A 86 -10.52 8.33 -2.50
CA GLU A 86 -11.64 9.01 -3.16
C GLU A 86 -11.83 8.50 -4.59
N ALA A 87 -10.77 8.36 -5.37
CA ALA A 87 -10.85 7.85 -6.75
C ALA A 87 -11.44 6.43 -6.81
N VAL A 88 -11.00 5.55 -5.92
CA VAL A 88 -11.51 4.17 -5.84
C VAL A 88 -12.97 4.13 -5.37
N HIS A 89 -13.32 4.94 -4.36
CA HIS A 89 -14.69 5.00 -3.85
C HIS A 89 -15.66 5.56 -4.89
N ARG A 90 -15.28 6.58 -5.65
CA ARG A 90 -16.09 7.12 -6.76
C ARG A 90 -16.35 6.09 -7.85
N ALA A 91 -15.40 5.19 -8.09
CA ALA A 91 -15.54 4.08 -9.03
C ALA A 91 -16.31 2.88 -8.45
N GLY A 92 -16.80 2.97 -7.21
CA GLY A 92 -17.70 2.01 -6.58
C GLY A 92 -17.03 0.85 -5.83
N ALA A 93 -15.70 0.82 -5.73
CA ALA A 93 -14.97 -0.17 -4.95
C ALA A 93 -14.65 0.35 -3.53
N ARG A 94 -14.23 -0.56 -2.66
CA ARG A 94 -13.59 -0.24 -1.38
C ARG A 94 -12.08 -0.41 -1.52
N ILE A 95 -11.32 0.31 -0.72
CA ILE A 95 -9.86 0.19 -0.70
C ILE A 95 -9.37 0.01 0.74
N PHE A 96 -8.43 -0.91 0.92
CA PHE A 96 -7.72 -1.13 2.18
C PHE A 96 -6.24 -0.83 1.97
N LEU A 97 -5.64 -0.19 2.96
CA LEU A 97 -4.21 0.08 3.00
C LEU A 97 -3.50 -1.04 3.74
N GLN A 98 -2.55 -1.70 3.08
CA GLN A 98 -1.69 -2.69 3.73
C GLN A 98 -0.48 -1.99 4.36
N LEU A 99 -0.34 -2.09 5.68
CA LEU A 99 0.81 -1.55 6.41
C LEU A 99 1.94 -2.57 6.48
N ALA A 100 3.18 -2.11 6.37
CA ALA A 100 4.34 -2.98 6.34
C ALA A 100 5.60 -2.35 6.96
N HIS A 101 6.50 -3.21 7.40
CA HIS A 101 7.87 -2.88 7.79
C HIS A 101 8.78 -4.03 7.34
N ALA A 102 9.79 -3.72 6.52
CA ALA A 102 10.63 -4.76 5.89
C ALA A 102 11.70 -5.34 6.81
N GLY A 103 11.91 -4.75 7.99
CA GLY A 103 12.85 -5.28 8.98
C GLY A 103 14.27 -5.41 8.44
N MET A 104 14.85 -6.58 8.60
CA MET A 104 16.24 -6.86 8.22
C MET A 104 16.51 -6.83 6.70
N ILE A 105 15.47 -6.92 5.88
CA ILE A 105 15.60 -6.84 4.40
C ILE A 105 15.24 -5.45 3.86
N ALA A 106 15.01 -4.48 4.74
CA ALA A 106 14.67 -3.11 4.35
C ALA A 106 15.76 -2.45 3.50
N ARG A 107 15.32 -1.52 2.65
CA ARG A 107 16.15 -0.54 1.94
C ARG A 107 15.76 0.85 2.44
N PRO A 108 16.29 1.28 3.60
CA PRO A 108 15.82 2.47 4.30
C PRO A 108 15.92 3.74 3.46
N LEU A 109 14.97 4.67 3.66
CA LEU A 109 15.14 6.08 3.25
C LEU A 109 16.14 6.79 4.16
N SER A 110 16.13 6.44 5.45
CA SER A 110 17.04 6.97 6.46
C SER A 110 17.17 5.97 7.61
N GLY A 111 18.23 6.12 8.38
CA GLY A 111 18.52 5.23 9.49
C GLY A 111 19.11 3.87 9.06
N SER A 112 19.18 2.94 9.99
CA SER A 112 19.68 1.59 9.77
C SER A 112 18.55 0.58 9.79
N ARG A 113 18.79 -0.59 9.19
CA ARG A 113 17.83 -1.70 9.21
C ARG A 113 17.54 -2.14 10.65
N MET A 114 16.28 -2.39 10.93
CA MET A 114 15.83 -2.86 12.23
C MET A 114 15.22 -4.25 12.12
N GLY A 115 15.47 -5.09 13.11
CA GLY A 115 14.88 -6.44 13.20
C GLY A 115 14.59 -6.81 14.64
N PRO A 116 13.85 -7.88 14.88
CA PRO A 116 13.45 -8.31 16.23
C PRO A 116 14.62 -8.80 17.11
N TYR A 117 15.78 -9.03 16.51
CA TYR A 117 17.01 -9.39 17.21
C TYR A 117 18.25 -8.90 16.44
N SER A 118 19.33 -8.62 17.15
CA SER A 118 20.61 -8.29 16.53
C SER A 118 21.35 -9.56 16.10
N ARG A 119 21.66 -9.66 14.82
CA ARG A 119 22.50 -10.75 14.29
C ARG A 119 23.97 -10.32 14.42
N ARG A 120 24.71 -10.86 15.39
CA ARG A 120 26.16 -10.70 15.44
C ARG A 120 26.80 -11.29 14.18
N GLY A 121 27.48 -10.49 13.37
CA GLY A 121 28.35 -10.94 12.29
C GLY A 121 27.81 -10.98 10.88
N SER A 122 26.69 -10.33 10.55
CA SER A 122 26.39 -10.09 9.13
C SER A 122 27.26 -8.93 8.62
N LYS A 123 28.32 -9.29 7.87
CA LYS A 123 29.02 -8.32 7.02
C LYS A 123 27.98 -7.63 6.16
N GLU A 124 28.10 -6.29 6.06
CA GLU A 124 27.35 -5.50 5.11
C GLU A 124 27.44 -6.17 3.73
N MET A 125 26.30 -6.61 3.23
CA MET A 125 26.20 -6.95 1.81
C MET A 125 26.10 -5.62 1.08
N THR A 126 27.22 -5.17 0.56
CA THR A 126 27.31 -4.11 -0.44
C THR A 126 26.51 -4.44 -1.70
#